data_28f2acd02f111e9249201bba2631fd35
#
_entry.id   28f2acd02f111e9249201bba2631fd35
#
_cell.length_a   1.000
_cell.length_b   1.000
_cell.length_c   1.000
_cell.angle_alpha   90.00
_cell.angle_beta   90.00
_cell.angle_gamma   90.00
#
_symmetry.space_group_name_H-M   'P 1'
#
loop_
_entity.id
_entity.type
_entity.pdbx_description
1 polymer ?
#
loop_
_entity_poly.entity_id
_entity_poly.type
_entity_poly.pdbx_seq_one_letter_code
_entity_poly.pdbx_strand_id
1 'polypeptide(L)'
;MGPALAHLDIDQQRFAWIPEDDFVNHFAADLDPVKARVMFAVQQPLPWSALGEVMGVPAWKSLPTWFLVADGDQAIPPAAQRQFAPRMGATTVEVSTNHVAMVSHPDEVLRLIKTGAEAVAAAT
;
A
#
# COMPACT_ATOMS: atom_id res chain seq x y z
N MET A 1 6.90 10.34 4.28
CA MET A 1 7.06 8.89 4.30
C MET A 1 7.06 8.43 5.75
N GLY A 2 6.56 7.24 6.03
CA GLY A 2 6.59 6.66 7.37
C GLY A 2 7.93 5.96 7.68
N PRO A 3 8.08 5.41 8.91
CA PRO A 3 9.32 4.73 9.35
C PRO A 3 9.79 3.62 8.42
N ALA A 4 8.88 2.85 7.83
CA ALA A 4 9.22 1.74 6.91
C ALA A 4 10.04 2.17 5.68
N LEU A 5 10.01 3.44 5.31
CA LEU A 5 10.70 3.98 4.13
C LEU A 5 11.75 5.05 4.50
N ALA A 6 12.16 5.08 5.78
CA ALA A 6 13.08 6.10 6.28
C ALA A 6 14.54 5.82 5.88
N HIS A 7 14.92 4.55 5.71
CA HIS A 7 16.30 4.11 5.51
C HIS A 7 16.47 3.25 4.26
N LEU A 8 15.86 3.66 3.14
CA LEU A 8 15.96 2.90 1.88
C LEU A 8 17.41 2.74 1.43
N ASP A 9 17.80 1.50 1.11
CA ASP A 9 19.08 1.20 0.45
C ASP A 9 18.95 1.45 -1.05
N ILE A 10 19.77 2.35 -1.58
CA ILE A 10 19.82 2.65 -3.01
C ILE A 10 21.08 2.03 -3.59
N ASP A 11 20.92 1.05 -4.47
CA ASP A 11 22.03 0.38 -5.11
C ASP A 11 22.70 1.22 -6.23
N GLN A 12 23.79 0.70 -6.79
CA GLN A 12 24.56 1.39 -7.84
C GLN A 12 23.76 1.58 -9.15
N GLN A 13 22.74 0.77 -9.37
CA GLN A 13 21.84 0.85 -10.52
C GLN A 13 20.62 1.74 -10.26
N ARG A 14 20.57 2.41 -9.08
CA ARG A 14 19.51 3.31 -8.67
C ARG A 14 18.18 2.60 -8.40
N PHE A 15 18.24 1.38 -7.88
CA PHE A 15 17.08 0.71 -7.33
C PHE A 15 17.03 0.85 -5.81
N ALA A 16 15.84 1.05 -5.29
CA ALA A 16 15.55 1.18 -3.86
C ALA A 16 15.07 -0.16 -3.29
N TRP A 17 15.59 -0.47 -2.10
CA TRP A 17 15.26 -1.64 -1.30
C TRP A 17 14.89 -1.20 0.11
N ILE A 18 13.93 -1.86 0.73
CA ILE A 18 13.63 -1.67 2.15
C ILE A 18 14.57 -2.58 2.94
N PRO A 19 15.37 -2.06 3.90
CA PRO A 19 16.22 -2.88 4.76
C PRO A 19 15.41 -3.90 5.58
N GLU A 20 16.02 -5.02 5.99
CA GLU A 20 15.33 -6.09 6.71
C GLU A 20 14.60 -5.59 7.97
N ASP A 21 15.28 -4.80 8.78
CA ASP A 21 14.72 -4.29 10.04
C ASP A 21 13.48 -3.40 9.78
N ASP A 22 13.54 -2.51 8.80
CA ASP A 22 12.40 -1.66 8.45
C ASP A 22 11.29 -2.45 7.78
N PHE A 23 11.63 -3.46 6.98
CA PHE A 23 10.65 -4.34 6.37
C PHE A 23 9.86 -5.14 7.41
N VAL A 24 10.56 -5.81 8.33
CA VAL A 24 9.95 -6.69 9.33
C VAL A 24 9.21 -5.91 10.41
N ASN A 25 9.81 -4.81 10.90
CA ASN A 25 9.28 -4.09 12.06
C ASN A 25 8.32 -2.95 11.72
N HIS A 26 8.26 -2.51 10.45
CA HIS A 26 7.44 -1.39 10.04
C HIS A 26 6.58 -1.67 8.81
N PHE A 27 7.13 -2.25 7.73
CA PHE A 27 6.38 -2.49 6.50
C PHE A 27 5.38 -3.65 6.63
N ALA A 28 5.79 -4.74 7.28
CA ALA A 28 5.02 -5.97 7.48
C ALA A 28 4.88 -6.34 8.97
N ALA A 29 4.76 -5.34 9.85
CA ALA A 29 4.85 -5.50 11.29
C ALA A 29 3.68 -6.27 11.93
N ASP A 30 2.57 -6.44 11.24
CA ASP A 30 1.42 -7.24 11.69
C ASP A 30 1.43 -8.69 11.19
N LEU A 31 2.51 -9.10 10.51
CA LEU A 31 2.71 -10.48 10.10
C LEU A 31 3.55 -11.27 11.10
N ASP A 32 3.45 -12.61 11.02
CA ASP A 32 4.42 -13.49 11.65
C ASP A 32 5.85 -13.12 11.20
N PRO A 33 6.82 -13.00 12.12
CA PRO A 33 8.18 -12.54 11.77
C PRO A 33 8.91 -13.43 10.75
N VAL A 34 8.64 -14.73 10.72
CA VAL A 34 9.23 -15.64 9.71
C VAL A 34 8.65 -15.32 8.34
N LYS A 35 7.33 -15.12 8.26
CA LYS A 35 6.66 -14.73 7.01
C LYS A 35 7.16 -13.38 6.51
N ALA A 36 7.31 -12.40 7.40
CA ALA A 36 7.85 -11.08 7.05
C ALA A 36 9.27 -11.16 6.50
N ARG A 37 10.16 -11.99 7.08
CA ARG A 37 11.52 -12.23 6.56
C ARG A 37 11.52 -12.93 5.20
N VAL A 38 10.61 -13.89 4.96
CA VAL A 38 10.48 -14.52 3.65
C VAL A 38 10.05 -13.47 2.61
N MET A 39 9.10 -12.61 2.93
CA MET A 39 8.68 -11.52 2.06
C MET A 39 9.82 -10.52 1.79
N PHE A 40 10.60 -10.17 2.82
CA PHE A 40 11.80 -9.35 2.65
C PHE A 40 12.78 -9.99 1.66
N ALA A 41 13.08 -11.29 1.83
CA ALA A 41 14.06 -12.00 1.00
C ALA A 41 13.65 -12.10 -0.48
N VAL A 42 12.35 -11.98 -0.79
CA VAL A 42 11.83 -12.02 -2.16
C VAL A 42 11.31 -10.67 -2.65
N GLN A 43 11.54 -9.58 -1.92
CA GLN A 43 11.13 -8.25 -2.36
C GLN A 43 11.74 -7.93 -3.73
N GLN A 44 10.99 -7.18 -4.54
CA GLN A 44 11.50 -6.68 -5.82
C GLN A 44 11.94 -5.23 -5.66
N PRO A 45 13.05 -4.83 -6.29
CA PRO A 45 13.52 -3.46 -6.20
C PRO A 45 12.60 -2.47 -6.93
N LEU A 46 12.50 -1.26 -6.39
CA LEU A 46 11.80 -0.15 -7.02
C LEU A 46 12.82 0.77 -7.69
N PRO A 47 12.69 1.09 -8.99
CA PRO A 47 13.50 2.16 -9.60
C PRO A 47 13.31 3.46 -8.82
N TRP A 48 14.39 4.05 -8.32
CA TRP A 48 14.32 5.26 -7.51
C TRP A 48 13.62 6.43 -8.22
N SER A 49 13.80 6.51 -9.55
CA SER A 49 13.14 7.52 -10.39
C SER A 49 11.62 7.45 -10.33
N ALA A 50 11.03 6.27 -10.13
CA ALA A 50 9.58 6.08 -10.09
C ALA A 50 8.87 6.91 -9.00
N LEU A 51 9.58 7.25 -7.91
CA LEU A 51 9.05 8.08 -6.83
C LEU A 51 8.96 9.57 -7.19
N GLY A 52 9.65 10.00 -8.25
CA GLY A 52 9.70 11.39 -8.70
C GLY A 52 9.08 11.64 -10.08
N GLU A 53 8.61 10.61 -10.75
CA GLU A 53 8.00 10.74 -12.08
C GLU A 53 6.65 11.45 -12.01
N VAL A 54 6.41 12.31 -13.01
CA VAL A 54 5.15 13.04 -13.12
C VAL A 54 4.08 12.11 -13.66
N MET A 55 3.04 11.87 -12.85
CA MET A 55 1.88 11.10 -13.28
C MET A 55 1.02 11.89 -14.27
N GLY A 56 0.52 11.20 -15.31
CA GLY A 56 -0.52 11.73 -16.19
C GLY A 56 -1.87 11.92 -15.50
N VAL A 57 -2.95 12.05 -16.26
CA VAL A 57 -4.29 12.17 -15.68
C VAL A 57 -4.67 10.86 -14.98
N PRO A 58 -4.90 10.88 -13.66
CA PRO A 58 -5.19 9.64 -12.94
C PRO A 58 -6.60 9.13 -13.22
N ALA A 59 -6.76 7.82 -13.32
CA ALA A 59 -8.04 7.16 -13.66
C ALA A 59 -9.16 7.45 -12.65
N TRP A 60 -8.83 7.69 -11.37
CA TRP A 60 -9.83 8.02 -10.35
C TRP A 60 -10.60 9.33 -10.62
N LYS A 61 -10.15 10.18 -11.57
CA LYS A 61 -10.91 11.36 -12.00
C LYS A 61 -12.13 11.04 -12.86
N SER A 62 -12.18 9.86 -13.44
CA SER A 62 -13.24 9.45 -14.36
C SER A 62 -13.86 8.08 -14.02
N LEU A 63 -13.27 7.33 -13.11
CA LEU A 63 -13.73 6.00 -12.75
C LEU A 63 -14.10 5.93 -11.25
N PRO A 64 -15.12 5.11 -10.89
CA PRO A 64 -15.40 4.82 -9.48
C PRO A 64 -14.17 4.23 -8.78
N THR A 65 -13.98 4.60 -7.54
CA THR A 65 -12.79 4.25 -6.78
C THR A 65 -13.16 3.71 -5.40
N TRP A 66 -12.44 2.67 -4.98
CA TRP A 66 -12.51 2.11 -3.63
C TRP A 66 -11.15 2.21 -2.97
N PHE A 67 -11.13 2.55 -1.69
CA PHE A 67 -9.89 2.78 -0.96
C PHE A 67 -9.94 2.06 0.39
N LEU A 68 -8.86 1.34 0.71
CA LEU A 68 -8.65 0.80 2.04
C LEU A 68 -7.63 1.67 2.77
N VAL A 69 -8.02 2.23 3.90
CA VAL A 69 -7.13 2.93 4.83
C VAL A 69 -6.59 1.89 5.81
N ALA A 70 -5.28 1.72 5.85
CA ALA A 70 -4.59 0.89 6.83
C ALA A 70 -4.19 1.78 8.01
N ASP A 71 -4.85 1.65 9.15
CA ASP A 71 -4.69 2.59 10.28
C ASP A 71 -3.37 2.43 11.04
N GLY A 72 -2.68 1.30 10.86
CA GLY A 72 -1.35 1.02 11.38
C GLY A 72 -0.22 1.15 10.37
N ASP A 73 -0.49 1.66 9.16
CA ASP A 73 0.51 1.73 8.08
C ASP A 73 1.68 2.66 8.44
N GLN A 74 2.88 2.09 8.44
CA GLN A 74 4.13 2.80 8.73
C GLN A 74 4.96 3.10 7.46
N ALA A 75 4.47 2.76 6.27
CA ALA A 75 5.04 3.18 4.99
C ALA A 75 4.34 4.46 4.48
N ILE A 76 3.03 4.44 4.36
CA ILE A 76 2.20 5.59 4.01
C ILE A 76 1.36 5.97 5.24
N PRO A 77 1.67 7.07 5.92
CA PRO A 77 0.97 7.43 7.16
C PRO A 77 -0.56 7.45 6.99
N PRO A 78 -1.32 6.87 7.93
CA PRO A 78 -2.79 6.82 7.85
C PRO A 78 -3.45 8.19 7.67
N ALA A 79 -2.87 9.24 8.26
CA ALA A 79 -3.34 10.61 8.08
C ALA A 79 -3.28 11.06 6.60
N ALA A 80 -2.25 10.63 5.85
CA ALA A 80 -2.16 10.91 4.42
C ALA A 80 -3.18 10.09 3.62
N GLN A 81 -3.37 8.81 3.97
CA GLN A 81 -4.36 7.95 3.33
C GLN A 81 -5.78 8.50 3.51
N ARG A 82 -6.12 9.00 4.71
CA ARG A 82 -7.41 9.66 5.00
C ARG A 82 -7.60 10.98 4.24
N GLN A 83 -6.53 11.59 3.72
CA GLN A 83 -6.62 12.74 2.80
C GLN A 83 -6.76 12.30 1.34
N PHE A 84 -6.13 11.19 0.95
CA PHE A 84 -6.21 10.68 -0.42
C PHE A 84 -7.60 10.16 -0.76
N ALA A 85 -8.24 9.41 0.13
CA ALA A 85 -9.53 8.79 -0.09
C ALA A 85 -10.64 9.79 -0.49
N PRO A 86 -10.91 10.88 0.26
CA PRO A 86 -11.90 11.87 -0.15
C PRO A 86 -11.49 12.67 -1.39
N ARG A 87 -10.18 12.92 -1.59
CA ARG A 87 -9.69 13.58 -2.81
C ARG A 87 -10.02 12.78 -4.07
N MET A 88 -10.07 11.46 -3.97
CA MET A 88 -10.45 10.56 -5.06
C MET A 88 -11.96 10.31 -5.14
N GLY A 89 -12.76 10.82 -4.20
CA GLY A 89 -14.18 10.47 -4.08
C GLY A 89 -14.39 8.97 -3.83
N ALA A 90 -13.45 8.32 -3.14
CA ALA A 90 -13.44 6.87 -3.00
C ALA A 90 -14.47 6.38 -1.96
N THR A 91 -15.13 5.25 -2.26
CA THR A 91 -15.80 4.42 -1.26
C THR A 91 -14.72 3.82 -0.36
N THR A 92 -14.72 4.21 0.93
CA THR A 92 -13.59 3.95 1.82
C THR A 92 -13.96 2.98 2.93
N VAL A 93 -13.06 2.04 3.21
CA VAL A 93 -13.05 1.22 4.42
C VAL A 93 -11.77 1.48 5.20
N GLU A 94 -11.80 1.32 6.51
CA GLU A 94 -10.61 1.43 7.36
C GLU A 94 -10.40 0.11 8.10
N VAL A 95 -9.17 -0.38 8.10
CA VAL A 95 -8.78 -1.67 8.66
C VAL A 95 -7.56 -1.49 9.55
N SER A 96 -7.58 -2.13 10.72
CA SER A 96 -6.46 -2.14 11.67
C SER A 96 -5.38 -3.09 11.19
N THR A 97 -4.52 -2.59 10.32
CA THR A 97 -3.48 -3.37 9.62
C THR A 97 -2.30 -2.46 9.25
N ASN A 98 -1.16 -3.09 8.96
CA ASN A 98 0.00 -2.39 8.38
C ASN A 98 -0.09 -2.29 6.84
N HIS A 99 1.03 -1.98 6.19
CA HIS A 99 1.07 -1.69 4.76
C HIS A 99 0.63 -2.86 3.87
N VAL A 100 0.85 -4.09 4.31
CA VAL A 100 0.58 -5.31 3.53
C VAL A 100 -0.78 -5.94 3.88
N ALA A 101 -1.82 -5.13 3.96
CA ALA A 101 -3.19 -5.54 4.30
C ALA A 101 -3.67 -6.80 3.55
N MET A 102 -3.30 -6.94 2.27
CA MET A 102 -3.66 -8.10 1.45
C MET A 102 -3.06 -9.42 1.96
N VAL A 103 -2.05 -9.36 2.81
CA VAL A 103 -1.37 -10.53 3.37
C VAL A 103 -1.84 -10.82 4.80
N SER A 104 -2.05 -9.78 5.61
CA SER A 104 -2.48 -9.90 7.01
C SER A 104 -4.00 -10.00 7.16
N HIS A 105 -4.75 -9.28 6.30
CA HIS A 105 -6.21 -9.17 6.32
C HIS A 105 -6.82 -9.44 4.94
N PRO A 106 -6.57 -10.62 4.32
CA PRO A 106 -6.99 -10.90 2.95
C PRO A 106 -8.50 -10.86 2.75
N ASP A 107 -9.28 -11.23 3.76
CA ASP A 107 -10.75 -11.24 3.69
C ASP A 107 -11.34 -9.82 3.58
N GLU A 108 -10.74 -8.85 4.29
CA GLU A 108 -11.14 -7.44 4.21
C GLU A 108 -10.86 -6.86 2.83
N VAL A 109 -9.67 -7.14 2.31
CA VAL A 109 -9.25 -6.71 0.96
C VAL A 109 -10.15 -7.36 -0.10
N LEU A 110 -10.40 -8.68 0.00
CA LEU A 110 -11.27 -9.40 -0.92
C LEU A 110 -12.71 -8.85 -0.90
N ARG A 111 -13.24 -8.52 0.29
CA ARG A 111 -14.57 -7.94 0.43
C ARG A 111 -14.66 -6.60 -0.29
N LEU A 112 -13.67 -5.73 -0.14
CA LEU A 112 -13.63 -4.44 -0.82
C LEU A 112 -13.55 -4.60 -2.35
N ILE A 113 -12.72 -5.53 -2.84
CA ILE A 113 -12.60 -5.84 -4.27
C ILE A 113 -13.95 -6.33 -4.83
N LYS A 114 -14.63 -7.25 -4.14
CA LYS A 114 -15.95 -7.75 -4.56
C LYS A 114 -16.98 -6.64 -4.59
N THR A 115 -17.05 -5.80 -3.57
CA THR A 115 -17.94 -4.63 -3.54
C THR A 115 -17.73 -3.72 -4.75
N GLY A 116 -16.48 -3.47 -5.11
CA GLY A 116 -16.16 -2.67 -6.31
C GLY A 116 -16.60 -3.35 -7.60
N ALA A 117 -16.31 -4.63 -7.74
CA ALA A 117 -16.68 -5.40 -8.93
C ALA A 117 -18.21 -5.48 -9.13
N GLU A 118 -18.95 -5.72 -8.05
CA GLU A 118 -20.43 -5.78 -8.07
C GLU A 118 -21.04 -4.42 -8.42
N ALA A 119 -20.51 -3.32 -7.86
CA ALA A 119 -20.99 -1.98 -8.15
C ALA A 119 -20.77 -1.59 -9.62
N VAL A 120 -19.63 -1.96 -10.21
CA VAL A 120 -19.35 -1.70 -11.63
C VAL A 120 -20.25 -2.56 -12.53
N ALA A 121 -20.44 -3.85 -12.20
CA ALA A 121 -21.32 -4.73 -12.96
C ALA A 121 -22.78 -4.28 -12.95
N ALA A 122 -23.25 -3.70 -11.85
CA ALA A 122 -24.61 -3.17 -11.72
C ALA A 122 -24.84 -1.86 -12.50
N ALA A 123 -23.76 -1.15 -12.87
CA ALA A 123 -23.82 0.11 -13.60
C ALA A 123 -23.73 -0.04 -15.14
N THR A 124 -23.48 -1.26 -15.62
CA THR A 124 -23.42 -1.64 -17.05
C THR A 124 -24.69 -2.31 -17.51
#